data_29ad51250c83766864507de2e619c5ca
#
_entry.id   29ad51250c83766864507de2e619c5ca
#
_cell.length_a   1.000
_cell.length_b   1.000
_cell.length_c   1.000
_cell.angle_alpha   90.00
_cell.angle_beta   90.00
_cell.angle_gamma   90.00
#
_symmetry.space_group_name_H-M   'P 1'
#
loop_
_entity.id
_entity.type
_entity.pdbx_description
1 polymer ?
#
loop_
_entity_poly.entity_id
_entity_poly.type
_entity_poly.pdbx_seq_one_letter_code
_entity_poly.pdbx_strand_id
1 'polypeptide(L)'
;RKVVYKQRKRKTTTSLKDRSFRKDRGYKEFLEYIAANKSVYVVEMDTVEGAKGTSPCFLTMFFRNCSLMLMFLLEEQTQKEVTRIFDHLTELLGIELFQKLFEVILTDNGHEFQDRQSLEYSKNDEVRTRIYYCDPNRSDQKGALEKNHEYIRYVLPKGTSFEKMTDKTTLLLLNHINSEKRDSLNGHSPYEVSRLLLDNRLHNCLLYTSPS
;
A
#
# COMPACT_ATOMS: atom_id res chain seq x y z
N ARG A 1 -28.06 43.23 -4.08
CA ARG A 1 -28.25 41.87 -4.62
C ARG A 1 -28.06 40.86 -3.49
N LYS A 2 -29.13 40.14 -3.08
CA LYS A 2 -29.03 39.07 -2.07
C LYS A 2 -28.40 37.85 -2.73
N VAL A 3 -27.26 37.38 -2.18
CA VAL A 3 -26.61 36.15 -2.59
C VAL A 3 -27.41 34.97 -2.00
N VAL A 4 -28.11 34.24 -2.87
CA VAL A 4 -28.84 33.03 -2.46
C VAL A 4 -27.85 31.87 -2.38
N TYR A 5 -27.50 31.48 -1.16
CA TYR A 5 -26.71 30.26 -0.95
C TYR A 5 -27.58 29.04 -1.27
N LYS A 6 -27.26 28.32 -2.37
CA LYS A 6 -27.82 27.00 -2.64
C LYS A 6 -27.37 26.03 -1.54
N GLN A 7 -28.29 25.63 -0.68
CA GLN A 7 -28.01 24.52 0.26
C GLN A 7 -27.62 23.28 -0.54
N ARG A 8 -26.42 22.77 -0.27
CA ARG A 8 -25.98 21.47 -0.79
C ARG A 8 -26.95 20.42 -0.26
N LYS A 9 -27.76 19.80 -1.13
CA LYS A 9 -28.55 18.62 -0.79
C LYS A 9 -27.60 17.59 -0.20
N ARG A 10 -27.80 17.20 1.08
CA ARG A 10 -27.18 16.01 1.68
C ARG A 10 -27.51 14.86 0.75
N LYS A 11 -26.48 14.19 0.19
CA LYS A 11 -26.69 12.92 -0.50
C LYS A 11 -27.27 11.95 0.52
N THR A 12 -28.51 11.55 0.31
CA THR A 12 -29.22 10.53 1.08
C THR A 12 -28.42 9.25 1.04
N THR A 13 -28.17 8.72 2.23
CA THR A 13 -27.89 7.33 2.60
C THR A 13 -27.45 6.42 1.43
N THR A 14 -26.15 6.35 1.23
CA THR A 14 -25.53 5.14 0.69
C THR A 14 -25.97 3.97 1.58
N SER A 15 -26.56 2.92 0.93
CA SER A 15 -26.83 1.62 1.54
C SER A 15 -25.76 1.26 2.56
N LEU A 16 -26.14 0.65 3.68
CA LEU A 16 -25.23 0.05 4.65
C LEU A 16 -24.28 -0.86 3.85
N LYS A 17 -23.11 -0.32 3.48
CA LYS A 17 -22.10 -1.10 2.78
C LYS A 17 -21.76 -2.25 3.71
N ASP A 18 -21.83 -3.46 3.18
CA ASP A 18 -21.36 -4.64 3.89
C ASP A 18 -19.92 -4.38 4.36
N ARG A 19 -19.72 -4.44 5.67
CA ARG A 19 -18.43 -4.24 6.33
C ARG A 19 -17.95 -5.52 7.01
N SER A 20 -18.48 -6.65 6.60
CA SER A 20 -18.13 -7.96 7.15
C SER A 20 -16.63 -8.25 6.99
N PHE A 21 -15.99 -7.75 5.93
CA PHE A 21 -14.55 -7.89 5.70
C PHE A 21 -13.69 -7.31 6.83
N ARG A 22 -14.22 -6.30 7.58
CA ARG A 22 -13.51 -5.65 8.70
C ARG A 22 -13.74 -6.33 10.05
N LYS A 23 -14.57 -7.36 10.12
CA LYS A 23 -14.87 -8.02 11.40
C LYS A 23 -13.56 -8.54 12.03
N ASP A 24 -13.29 -8.10 13.27
CA ASP A 24 -12.08 -8.45 14.03
C ASP A 24 -10.77 -8.01 13.35
N ARG A 25 -10.83 -6.99 12.48
CA ARG A 25 -9.71 -6.47 11.69
C ARG A 25 -9.72 -4.93 11.59
N GLY A 26 -10.34 -4.24 12.54
CA GLY A 26 -10.33 -2.79 12.62
C GLY A 26 -9.00 -2.24 13.16
N TYR A 27 -8.89 -0.93 13.22
CA TYR A 27 -7.68 -0.26 13.70
C TYR A 27 -7.39 -0.52 15.18
N LYS A 28 -8.42 -0.73 15.99
CA LYS A 28 -8.26 -1.10 17.41
C LYS A 28 -7.58 -2.46 17.54
N GLU A 29 -8.05 -3.47 16.81
CA GLU A 29 -7.49 -4.82 16.80
C GLU A 29 -6.07 -4.81 16.23
N PHE A 30 -5.78 -3.94 15.25
CA PHE A 30 -4.42 -3.69 14.77
C PHE A 30 -3.50 -3.22 15.88
N LEU A 31 -3.90 -2.20 16.65
CA LEU A 31 -3.10 -1.67 17.76
C LEU A 31 -2.86 -2.72 18.85
N GLU A 32 -3.87 -3.51 19.19
CA GLU A 32 -3.76 -4.60 20.15
C GLU A 32 -2.76 -5.67 19.65
N TYR A 33 -2.83 -6.03 18.36
CA TYR A 33 -1.93 -7.00 17.76
C TYR A 33 -0.48 -6.54 17.78
N ILE A 34 -0.17 -5.33 17.33
CA ILE A 34 1.21 -4.81 17.31
C ILE A 34 1.76 -4.57 18.71
N ALA A 35 0.92 -4.24 19.69
CA ALA A 35 1.34 -4.12 21.08
C ALA A 35 1.78 -5.45 21.69
N ALA A 36 1.09 -6.54 21.32
CA ALA A 36 1.41 -7.91 21.75
C ALA A 36 2.62 -8.49 20.98
N ASN A 37 2.90 -8.03 19.75
CA ASN A 37 3.89 -8.57 18.83
C ASN A 37 4.88 -7.49 18.37
N LYS A 38 5.76 -7.05 19.25
CA LYS A 38 6.66 -5.88 19.04
C LYS A 38 7.67 -6.03 17.88
N SER A 39 7.95 -7.25 17.45
CA SER A 39 8.94 -7.53 16.39
C SER A 39 8.31 -7.68 15.00
N VAL A 40 7.00 -7.47 14.89
CA VAL A 40 6.27 -7.64 13.63
C VAL A 40 6.60 -6.54 12.63
N TYR A 41 6.77 -6.91 11.37
CA TYR A 41 6.82 -5.93 10.29
C TYR A 41 5.42 -5.44 9.97
N VAL A 42 5.28 -4.12 9.95
CA VAL A 42 4.03 -3.48 9.54
C VAL A 42 4.23 -2.85 8.17
N VAL A 43 3.38 -3.26 7.24
CA VAL A 43 3.31 -2.68 5.89
C VAL A 43 2.02 -1.87 5.78
N GLU A 44 2.13 -0.61 5.37
CA GLU A 44 0.97 0.19 4.99
C GLU A 44 0.71 0.00 3.50
N MET A 45 -0.55 -0.20 3.13
CA MET A 45 -0.94 -0.43 1.73
C MET A 45 -2.01 0.57 1.29
N ASP A 46 -1.87 1.07 0.07
CA ASP A 46 -2.81 2.02 -0.54
C ASP A 46 -2.72 1.98 -2.07
N THR A 47 -3.67 2.62 -2.73
CA THR A 47 -3.61 2.87 -4.17
C THR A 47 -3.39 4.35 -4.47
N VAL A 48 -2.65 4.62 -5.53
CA VAL A 48 -2.42 5.98 -6.06
C VAL A 48 -3.05 6.06 -7.43
N GLU A 49 -4.16 6.79 -7.51
CA GLU A 49 -4.91 6.97 -8.76
C GLU A 49 -4.20 7.95 -9.71
N GLY A 50 -4.31 7.69 -11.00
CA GLY A 50 -3.86 8.59 -12.07
C GLY A 50 -4.85 9.72 -12.35
N ALA A 51 -4.94 10.12 -13.62
CA ALA A 51 -5.91 11.11 -14.09
C ALA A 51 -7.33 10.57 -13.94
N LYS A 52 -8.26 11.48 -13.65
CA LYS A 52 -9.68 11.12 -13.54
C LYS A 52 -10.20 10.57 -14.89
N GLY A 53 -10.78 9.37 -14.83
CA GLY A 53 -11.33 8.68 -16.02
C GLY A 53 -10.32 7.77 -16.71
N THR A 54 -9.10 7.60 -16.18
CA THR A 54 -8.16 6.56 -16.59
C THR A 54 -8.21 5.38 -15.66
N SER A 55 -7.93 4.16 -16.16
CA SER A 55 -7.99 2.93 -15.36
C SER A 55 -6.71 2.62 -14.60
N PRO A 56 -5.48 2.82 -15.13
CA PRO A 56 -4.27 2.43 -14.44
C PRO A 56 -4.05 3.20 -13.13
N CYS A 57 -3.62 2.47 -12.11
CA CYS A 57 -3.25 3.03 -10.81
C CYS A 57 -2.01 2.31 -10.27
N PHE A 58 -1.38 2.85 -9.22
CA PHE A 58 -0.33 2.14 -8.51
C PHE A 58 -0.88 1.52 -7.22
N LEU A 59 -0.57 0.26 -6.97
CA LEU A 59 -0.58 -0.32 -5.64
C LEU A 59 0.75 0.01 -4.98
N THR A 60 0.71 0.62 -3.80
CA THR A 60 1.89 0.94 -2.99
C THR A 60 1.88 0.16 -1.70
N MET A 61 3.04 -0.38 -1.31
CA MET A 61 3.27 -1.05 -0.04
C MET A 61 4.47 -0.43 0.64
N PHE A 62 4.30 0.06 1.85
CA PHE A 62 5.30 0.83 2.57
C PHE A 62 5.66 0.15 3.89
N PHE A 63 6.92 -0.21 4.05
CA PHE A 63 7.47 -0.79 5.27
C PHE A 63 7.76 0.29 6.31
N ARG A 64 7.02 0.31 7.42
CA ARG A 64 7.18 1.35 8.48
C ARG A 64 8.58 1.41 9.09
N ASN A 65 9.25 0.28 9.23
CA ASN A 65 10.51 0.15 9.95
C ASN A 65 11.73 0.70 9.19
N CYS A 66 11.68 0.76 7.86
CA CYS A 66 12.79 1.20 7.00
C CYS A 66 12.38 2.22 5.94
N SER A 67 11.13 2.62 5.92
CA SER A 67 10.55 3.52 4.90
C SER A 67 10.69 3.03 3.45
N LEU A 68 10.97 1.74 3.24
CA LEU A 68 11.02 1.16 1.91
C LEU A 68 9.61 1.14 1.32
N MET A 69 9.48 1.60 0.08
CA MET A 69 8.25 1.49 -0.71
C MET A 69 8.41 0.39 -1.76
N LEU A 70 7.38 -0.41 -1.96
CA LEU A 70 7.17 -1.20 -3.17
C LEU A 70 6.02 -0.57 -3.94
N MET A 71 6.07 -0.64 -5.27
CA MET A 71 5.07 -0.02 -6.14
C MET A 71 4.83 -0.92 -7.36
N PHE A 72 3.57 -1.22 -7.63
CA PHE A 72 3.13 -2.08 -8.72
C PHE A 72 2.11 -1.35 -9.58
N LEU A 73 2.28 -1.41 -10.89
CA LEU A 73 1.31 -0.88 -11.84
C LEU A 73 0.14 -1.87 -11.95
N LEU A 74 -1.07 -1.40 -11.66
CA LEU A 74 -2.30 -2.13 -11.88
C LEU A 74 -3.00 -1.58 -13.13
N GLU A 75 -3.56 -2.47 -13.95
CA GLU A 75 -4.37 -2.08 -15.10
C GLU A 75 -5.68 -1.41 -14.66
N GLU A 76 -6.25 -1.91 -13.57
CA GLU A 76 -7.48 -1.41 -12.96
C GLU A 76 -7.41 -1.47 -11.43
N GLN A 77 -8.13 -0.56 -10.76
CA GLN A 77 -8.27 -0.56 -9.31
C GLN A 77 -9.32 -1.59 -8.86
N THR A 78 -8.99 -2.87 -8.89
CA THR A 78 -9.89 -3.97 -8.57
C THR A 78 -9.30 -4.95 -7.56
N GLN A 79 -10.17 -5.67 -6.83
CA GLN A 79 -9.78 -6.75 -5.91
C GLN A 79 -8.91 -7.79 -6.62
N LYS A 80 -9.30 -8.16 -7.84
CA LYS A 80 -8.59 -9.14 -8.66
C LYS A 80 -7.14 -8.73 -8.93
N GLU A 81 -6.92 -7.48 -9.29
CA GLU A 81 -5.57 -6.96 -9.58
C GLU A 81 -4.71 -6.93 -8.31
N VAL A 82 -5.27 -6.52 -7.17
CA VAL A 82 -4.54 -6.55 -5.90
C VAL A 82 -4.19 -7.99 -5.51
N THR A 83 -5.15 -8.93 -5.61
CA THR A 83 -4.89 -10.35 -5.34
C THR A 83 -3.82 -10.92 -6.26
N ARG A 84 -3.81 -10.56 -7.54
CA ARG A 84 -2.77 -10.95 -8.51
C ARG A 84 -1.37 -10.55 -8.05
N ILE A 85 -1.22 -9.33 -7.49
CA ILE A 85 0.07 -8.89 -6.93
C ILE A 85 0.46 -9.72 -5.70
N PHE A 86 -0.47 -10.00 -4.80
CA PHE A 86 -0.21 -10.84 -3.63
C PHE A 86 0.23 -12.26 -4.03
N ASP A 87 -0.44 -12.85 -5.00
CA ASP A 87 -0.10 -14.16 -5.53
C ASP A 87 1.28 -14.16 -6.17
N HIS A 88 1.57 -13.16 -7.01
CA HIS A 88 2.88 -12.99 -7.64
C HIS A 88 3.99 -12.83 -6.60
N LEU A 89 3.80 -12.01 -5.56
CA LEU A 89 4.76 -11.84 -4.47
C LEU A 89 4.94 -13.14 -3.68
N THR A 90 3.87 -13.89 -3.45
CA THR A 90 3.94 -15.17 -2.75
C THR A 90 4.71 -16.21 -3.55
N GLU A 91 4.49 -16.28 -4.87
CA GLU A 91 5.22 -17.18 -5.78
C GLU A 91 6.72 -16.80 -5.85
N LEU A 92 7.01 -15.50 -5.90
CA LEU A 92 8.37 -14.99 -6.06
C LEU A 92 9.23 -15.16 -4.79
N LEU A 93 8.65 -14.92 -3.62
CA LEU A 93 9.35 -14.95 -2.33
C LEU A 93 9.26 -16.31 -1.63
N GLY A 94 8.26 -17.10 -1.97
CA GLY A 94 7.83 -18.25 -1.18
C GLY A 94 6.98 -17.84 0.03
N ILE A 95 6.12 -18.75 0.48
CA ILE A 95 5.13 -18.46 1.54
C ILE A 95 5.79 -18.03 2.86
N GLU A 96 6.86 -18.69 3.28
CA GLU A 96 7.55 -18.41 4.54
C GLU A 96 8.13 -16.98 4.59
N LEU A 97 8.79 -16.56 3.49
CA LEU A 97 9.36 -15.22 3.42
C LEU A 97 8.27 -14.17 3.29
N PHE A 98 7.20 -14.45 2.53
CA PHE A 98 6.05 -13.57 2.45
C PHE A 98 5.44 -13.34 3.84
N GLN A 99 5.15 -14.43 4.59
CA GLN A 99 4.64 -14.37 5.97
C GLN A 99 5.51 -13.52 6.88
N LYS A 100 6.83 -13.66 6.77
CA LYS A 100 7.79 -12.91 7.59
C LYS A 100 7.79 -11.42 7.27
N LEU A 101 7.81 -11.06 5.99
CA LEU A 101 7.95 -9.67 5.54
C LEU A 101 6.62 -8.89 5.54
N PHE A 102 5.52 -9.57 5.26
CA PHE A 102 4.18 -9.00 5.16
C PHE A 102 3.25 -9.54 6.25
N GLU A 103 3.77 -9.76 7.44
CA GLU A 103 3.02 -10.35 8.55
C GLU A 103 1.74 -9.57 8.86
N VAL A 104 1.84 -8.24 8.85
CA VAL A 104 0.72 -7.33 9.08
C VAL A 104 0.67 -6.26 8.01
N ILE A 105 -0.48 -6.13 7.38
CA ILE A 105 -0.76 -5.08 6.41
C ILE A 105 -1.91 -4.22 6.92
N LEU A 106 -1.68 -2.91 6.98
CA LEU A 106 -2.70 -1.91 7.31
C LEU A 106 -3.12 -1.17 6.05
N THR A 107 -4.41 -1.18 5.75
CA THR A 107 -4.97 -0.50 4.58
C THR A 107 -6.21 0.33 4.93
N ASP A 108 -6.75 1.06 3.98
CA ASP A 108 -8.03 1.73 4.13
C ASP A 108 -9.21 0.79 3.78
N ASN A 109 -10.40 1.38 3.57
CA ASN A 109 -11.60 0.65 3.24
C ASN A 109 -11.91 0.69 1.73
N GLY A 110 -10.89 0.87 0.88
CA GLY A 110 -11.02 0.84 -0.56
C GLY A 110 -11.71 -0.44 -1.05
N HIS A 111 -12.50 -0.35 -2.11
CA HIS A 111 -13.22 -1.52 -2.62
C HIS A 111 -12.26 -2.62 -3.10
N GLU A 112 -11.09 -2.24 -3.57
CA GLU A 112 -10.00 -3.12 -4.03
C GLU A 112 -9.38 -3.98 -2.92
N PHE A 113 -9.59 -3.60 -1.65
CA PHE A 113 -9.04 -4.30 -0.48
C PHE A 113 -10.09 -5.10 0.30
N GLN A 114 -11.33 -5.16 -0.18
CA GLN A 114 -12.43 -5.77 0.60
C GLN A 114 -12.49 -7.30 0.49
N ASP A 115 -11.82 -7.91 -0.49
CA ASP A 115 -11.67 -9.37 -0.54
C ASP A 115 -10.54 -9.82 0.38
N ARG A 116 -10.79 -9.70 1.70
CA ARG A 116 -9.81 -10.06 2.72
C ARG A 116 -9.36 -11.50 2.61
N GLN A 117 -10.26 -12.42 2.28
CA GLN A 117 -9.93 -13.84 2.21
C GLN A 117 -8.86 -14.10 1.15
N SER A 118 -9.04 -13.59 -0.05
CA SER A 118 -8.05 -13.72 -1.13
C SER A 118 -6.73 -13.02 -0.83
N LEU A 119 -6.72 -11.99 0.03
CA LEU A 119 -5.49 -11.33 0.46
C LEU A 119 -4.78 -12.07 1.59
N GLU A 120 -5.52 -12.58 2.59
CA GLU A 120 -4.95 -13.28 3.75
C GLU A 120 -4.50 -14.72 3.43
N TYR A 121 -5.10 -15.38 2.42
CA TYR A 121 -4.79 -16.77 2.07
C TYR A 121 -4.13 -16.87 0.70
N SER A 122 -3.20 -17.81 0.57
CA SER A 122 -2.60 -18.17 -0.71
C SER A 122 -3.54 -19.07 -1.55
N LYS A 123 -3.18 -19.34 -2.80
CA LYS A 123 -3.89 -20.32 -3.65
C LYS A 123 -3.94 -21.74 -3.07
N ASN A 124 -3.06 -22.05 -2.11
CA ASN A 124 -3.00 -23.33 -1.44
C ASN A 124 -3.68 -23.33 -0.06
N ASP A 125 -4.53 -22.33 0.21
CA ASP A 125 -5.23 -22.11 1.49
C ASP A 125 -4.30 -21.92 2.71
N GLU A 126 -3.05 -21.51 2.48
CA GLU A 126 -2.12 -21.16 3.55
C GLU A 126 -2.27 -19.69 3.93
N VAL A 127 -2.33 -19.40 5.24
CA VAL A 127 -2.36 -18.02 5.73
C VAL A 127 -1.04 -17.33 5.39
N ARG A 128 -1.05 -16.26 4.61
CA ARG A 128 0.15 -15.51 4.20
C ARG A 128 0.34 -14.18 4.92
N THR A 129 -0.73 -13.56 5.41
CA THR A 129 -0.69 -12.24 6.06
C THR A 129 -1.91 -12.01 6.93
N ARG A 130 -1.92 -10.89 7.68
CA ARG A 130 -3.10 -10.36 8.38
C ARG A 130 -3.39 -8.96 7.89
N ILE A 131 -4.57 -8.76 7.32
CA ILE A 131 -5.02 -7.46 6.82
C ILE A 131 -5.83 -6.75 7.91
N TYR A 132 -5.44 -5.52 8.23
CA TYR A 132 -6.18 -4.63 9.12
C TYR A 132 -6.63 -3.38 8.37
N TYR A 133 -7.71 -2.79 8.82
CA TYR A 133 -8.36 -1.66 8.16
C TYR A 133 -8.40 -0.43 9.06
N CYS A 134 -7.99 0.71 8.50
CA CYS A 134 -8.17 2.00 9.16
C CYS A 134 -9.64 2.32 9.41
N ASP A 135 -9.90 3.18 10.37
CA ASP A 135 -11.24 3.70 10.58
C ASP A 135 -11.66 4.58 9.40
N PRO A 136 -12.96 4.61 9.07
CA PRO A 136 -13.43 5.46 7.99
C PRO A 136 -13.08 6.94 8.23
N ASN A 137 -12.57 7.59 7.19
CA ASN A 137 -12.16 9.01 7.21
C ASN A 137 -11.01 9.34 8.20
N ARG A 138 -10.18 8.35 8.53
CA ARG A 138 -9.01 8.50 9.41
C ARG A 138 -7.72 8.24 8.62
N SER A 139 -7.41 9.12 7.68
CA SER A 139 -6.18 9.07 6.87
C SER A 139 -4.92 9.18 7.73
N ASP A 140 -5.02 9.89 8.86
CA ASP A 140 -3.93 10.01 9.84
C ASP A 140 -3.38 8.67 10.36
N GLN A 141 -4.17 7.60 10.29
CA GLN A 141 -3.76 6.25 10.70
C GLN A 141 -2.75 5.59 9.72
N LYS A 142 -2.62 6.11 8.49
CA LYS A 142 -1.62 5.75 7.47
C LYS A 142 -0.68 6.93 7.13
N GLY A 143 -0.41 7.81 8.07
CA GLY A 143 0.33 9.04 7.82
C GLY A 143 1.75 8.85 7.27
N ALA A 144 2.40 7.72 7.55
CA ALA A 144 3.72 7.41 7.01
C ALA A 144 3.67 7.14 5.50
N LEU A 145 2.70 6.36 5.03
CA LEU A 145 2.49 6.10 3.61
C LEU A 145 2.01 7.34 2.86
N GLU A 146 1.06 8.10 3.43
CA GLU A 146 0.58 9.35 2.81
C GLU A 146 1.72 10.34 2.56
N LYS A 147 2.62 10.52 3.52
CA LYS A 147 3.83 11.34 3.36
C LYS A 147 4.74 10.81 2.24
N ASN A 148 4.83 9.49 2.08
CA ASN A 148 5.63 8.90 1.01
C ASN A 148 4.97 9.02 -0.38
N HIS A 149 3.65 9.12 -0.45
CA HIS A 149 2.96 9.45 -1.70
C HIS A 149 3.32 10.83 -2.24
N GLU A 150 3.79 11.76 -1.40
CA GLU A 150 4.30 13.07 -1.84
C GLU A 150 5.48 12.90 -2.81
N TYR A 151 6.38 11.92 -2.59
CA TYR A 151 7.48 11.64 -3.52
C TYR A 151 6.98 11.17 -4.89
N ILE A 152 5.93 10.33 -4.91
CA ILE A 152 5.29 9.94 -6.17
C ILE A 152 4.68 11.17 -6.84
N ARG A 153 3.99 12.03 -6.07
CA ARG A 153 3.32 13.23 -6.57
C ARG A 153 4.25 14.35 -6.98
N TYR A 154 5.48 14.35 -6.49
CA TYR A 154 6.52 15.26 -6.96
C TYR A 154 6.90 14.97 -8.41
N VAL A 155 6.98 13.71 -8.81
CA VAL A 155 7.31 13.29 -10.19
C VAL A 155 6.05 13.18 -11.06
N LEU A 156 4.96 12.67 -10.50
CA LEU A 156 3.66 12.44 -11.14
C LEU A 156 2.56 13.24 -10.42
N PRO A 157 2.40 14.53 -10.70
CA PRO A 157 1.39 15.37 -10.04
C PRO A 157 -0.04 14.81 -10.18
N LYS A 158 -0.94 15.23 -9.28
CA LYS A 158 -2.35 14.85 -9.39
C LYS A 158 -2.91 15.21 -10.75
N GLY A 159 -3.61 14.26 -11.37
CA GLY A 159 -4.16 14.42 -12.72
C GLY A 159 -3.23 13.93 -13.85
N THR A 160 -2.02 13.46 -13.53
CA THR A 160 -1.17 12.77 -14.53
C THR A 160 -1.79 11.43 -14.89
N SER A 161 -1.96 11.14 -16.18
CA SER A 161 -2.40 9.82 -16.66
C SER A 161 -1.29 8.78 -16.52
N PHE A 162 -1.65 7.58 -16.04
CA PHE A 162 -0.72 6.45 -15.94
C PHE A 162 -0.80 5.49 -17.13
N GLU A 163 -1.62 5.79 -18.16
CA GLU A 163 -1.78 4.93 -19.34
C GLU A 163 -0.49 4.66 -20.12
N LYS A 164 0.50 5.56 -20.01
CA LYS A 164 1.80 5.39 -20.64
C LYS A 164 2.87 4.79 -19.71
N MET A 165 2.48 4.52 -18.45
CA MET A 165 3.39 3.89 -17.51
C MET A 165 3.59 2.42 -17.87
N THR A 166 4.78 1.93 -17.62
CA THR A 166 5.19 0.54 -17.80
C THR A 166 5.85 0.06 -16.52
N ASP A 167 6.00 -1.25 -16.34
CA ASP A 167 6.73 -1.79 -15.19
C ASP A 167 8.15 -1.22 -15.10
N LYS A 168 8.82 -1.04 -16.25
CA LYS A 168 10.17 -0.43 -16.30
C LYS A 168 10.18 1.01 -15.79
N THR A 169 9.23 1.85 -16.21
CA THR A 169 9.16 3.25 -15.76
C THR A 169 8.70 3.35 -14.31
N THR A 170 7.82 2.45 -13.88
CA THR A 170 7.38 2.32 -12.49
C THR A 170 8.56 1.93 -11.59
N LEU A 171 9.37 0.96 -12.00
CA LEU A 171 10.57 0.54 -11.27
C LEU A 171 11.61 1.65 -11.20
N LEU A 172 11.82 2.40 -12.27
CA LEU A 172 12.74 3.55 -12.27
C LEU A 172 12.29 4.60 -11.26
N LEU A 173 11.03 4.96 -11.26
CA LEU A 173 10.45 5.89 -10.27
C LEU A 173 10.62 5.37 -8.84
N LEU A 174 10.32 4.09 -8.61
CA LEU A 174 10.46 3.44 -7.32
C LEU A 174 11.91 3.48 -6.82
N ASN A 175 12.88 3.19 -7.70
CA ASN A 175 14.30 3.24 -7.36
C ASN A 175 14.74 4.65 -6.96
N HIS A 176 14.29 5.69 -7.66
CA HIS A 176 14.54 7.08 -7.25
C HIS A 176 13.99 7.37 -5.87
N ILE A 177 12.73 7.01 -5.59
CA ILE A 177 12.09 7.24 -4.29
C ILE A 177 12.84 6.52 -3.15
N ASN A 178 13.26 5.28 -3.38
CA ASN A 178 13.94 4.47 -2.36
C ASN A 178 15.42 4.83 -2.20
N SER A 179 16.04 5.53 -3.15
CA SER A 179 17.43 5.99 -3.08
C SER A 179 17.58 7.38 -2.48
N GLU A 180 16.49 8.11 -2.33
CA GLU A 180 16.51 9.46 -1.75
C GLU A 180 16.85 9.41 -0.27
N LYS A 181 17.90 10.14 0.12
CA LYS A 181 18.34 10.26 1.53
C LYS A 181 17.32 11.05 2.32
N ARG A 182 17.03 10.60 3.54
CA ARG A 182 15.99 11.19 4.40
C ARG A 182 16.50 11.55 5.77
N ASP A 183 16.19 12.74 6.25
CA ASP A 183 16.52 13.17 7.62
C ASP A 183 15.90 12.23 8.66
N SER A 184 14.68 11.74 8.40
CA SER A 184 14.01 10.77 9.28
C SER A 184 14.70 9.40 9.38
N LEU A 185 15.67 9.14 8.51
CA LEU A 185 16.53 7.95 8.51
C LEU A 185 18.00 8.30 8.79
N ASN A 186 18.25 9.40 9.50
CA ASN A 186 19.59 9.89 9.83
C ASN A 186 20.50 10.07 8.59
N GLY A 187 19.94 10.57 7.49
CA GLY A 187 20.66 10.79 6.24
C GLY A 187 20.87 9.55 5.38
N HIS A 188 20.29 8.41 5.75
CA HIS A 188 20.28 7.21 4.93
C HIS A 188 19.07 7.17 4.00
N SER A 189 19.17 6.42 2.92
CA SER A 189 18.05 6.13 2.04
C SER A 189 17.22 4.94 2.56
N PRO A 190 15.93 4.85 2.20
CA PRO A 190 15.11 3.67 2.48
C PRO A 190 15.75 2.37 1.99
N TYR A 191 16.40 2.41 0.82
CA TYR A 191 17.12 1.26 0.26
C TYR A 191 18.26 0.81 1.18
N GLU A 192 19.14 1.72 1.63
CA GLU A 192 20.25 1.41 2.54
C GLU A 192 19.75 0.82 3.86
N VAL A 193 18.73 1.43 4.48
CA VAL A 193 18.17 0.93 5.75
C VAL A 193 17.49 -0.43 5.57
N SER A 194 16.76 -0.63 4.47
CA SER A 194 16.08 -1.89 4.21
C SER A 194 17.06 -3.06 3.98
N ARG A 195 18.24 -2.79 3.43
CA ARG A 195 19.31 -3.79 3.28
C ARG A 195 19.82 -4.32 4.62
N LEU A 196 19.71 -3.54 5.68
CA LEU A 196 20.11 -3.93 7.04
C LEU A 196 19.00 -4.65 7.80
N LEU A 197 17.74 -4.30 7.52
CA LEU A 197 16.60 -4.75 8.33
C LEU A 197 15.79 -5.86 7.68
N LEU A 198 15.72 -5.91 6.36
CA LEU A 198 14.91 -6.88 5.63
C LEU A 198 15.78 -7.99 5.03
N ASP A 199 15.15 -9.12 4.71
CA ASP A 199 15.81 -10.22 4.04
C ASP A 199 16.28 -9.80 2.63
N ASN A 200 17.55 -10.09 2.31
CA ASN A 200 18.15 -9.70 1.02
C ASN A 200 17.45 -10.32 -0.19
N ARG A 201 16.71 -11.41 -0.03
CA ARG A 201 15.91 -12.02 -1.11
C ARG A 201 14.85 -11.06 -1.62
N LEU A 202 14.26 -10.21 -0.75
CA LEU A 202 13.33 -9.18 -1.17
C LEU A 202 13.97 -8.24 -2.23
N HIS A 203 15.20 -7.78 -1.96
CA HIS A 203 15.91 -6.87 -2.86
C HIS A 203 16.28 -7.56 -4.18
N ASN A 204 16.70 -8.82 -4.13
CA ASN A 204 17.07 -9.57 -5.33
C ASN A 204 15.88 -9.86 -6.24
N CYS A 205 14.69 -9.98 -5.66
CA CYS A 205 13.47 -10.31 -6.40
C CYS A 205 12.71 -9.08 -6.92
N LEU A 206 12.68 -7.99 -6.15
CA LEU A 206 11.76 -6.87 -6.40
C LEU A 206 12.43 -5.54 -6.71
N LEU A 207 13.67 -5.35 -6.27
CA LEU A 207 14.40 -4.11 -6.42
C LEU A 207 15.64 -4.37 -7.25
N TYR A 208 15.52 -4.28 -8.58
CA TYR A 208 16.64 -4.44 -9.47
C TYR A 208 17.68 -3.34 -9.21
N THR A 209 18.84 -3.75 -8.70
CA THR A 209 20.12 -3.02 -8.66
C THR A 209 20.14 -1.64 -7.98
N SER A 210 21.22 -1.42 -7.21
CA SER A 210 21.60 -0.07 -6.79
C SER A 210 21.53 0.88 -7.98
N PRO A 211 20.95 2.08 -7.82
CA PRO A 211 21.19 3.14 -8.80
C PRO A 211 22.70 3.37 -8.87
N SER A 212 23.23 3.21 -10.07
CA SER A 212 24.61 3.57 -10.42
C SER A 212 24.79 5.07 -10.36
#